data_41dad6fff313220216b356a7d46e44a6
#
_entry.id   41dad6fff313220216b356a7d46e44a6
#
_cell.length_a   1.000
_cell.length_b   1.000
_cell.length_c   1.000
_cell.angle_alpha   90.00
_cell.angle_beta   90.00
_cell.angle_gamma   90.00
#
_symmetry.space_group_name_H-M   'P 1'
#
loop_
_entity.id
_entity.type
_entity.pdbx_description
1 polymer ?
#
loop_
_entity_poly.entity_id
_entity_poly.type
_entity_poly.pdbx_seq_one_letter_code
_entity_poly.pdbx_strand_id
1 'polypeptide(L)'
;MAINSKFKMLVLSHDGAHDGQLQKIYDLNQANTPEVGSLESKKHLTKLLELSAYNLLILKGDEVIGFIICMREGSDYGSENYKFFSKKLKKFLYVDRVAIDKKYRREGLGKAIYDDIFNEAKIENLPIALEVNTEPVNQPSLNFHEKMGFDQIGAKEFADHSVAYFIK
;
A
#
# COMPACT_ATOMS: atom_id res chain seq x y z
N MET A 1 -5.05 4.66 16.38
CA MET A 1 -5.09 3.45 17.22
C MET A 1 -3.67 3.06 17.64
N ALA A 2 -3.42 2.60 18.86
CA ALA A 2 -2.07 2.18 19.26
C ALA A 2 -1.83 0.71 18.84
N ILE A 3 -0.75 0.43 18.12
CA ILE A 3 -0.35 -0.93 17.72
C ILE A 3 0.31 -1.63 18.93
N ASN A 4 1.12 -0.89 19.63
CA ASN A 4 1.68 -1.15 20.96
C ASN A 4 2.01 0.21 21.58
N SER A 5 2.56 0.26 22.79
CA SER A 5 2.90 1.53 23.46
C SER A 5 3.90 2.42 22.69
N LYS A 6 4.56 1.89 21.64
CA LYS A 6 5.60 2.59 20.86
C LYS A 6 5.09 3.21 19.57
N PHE A 7 4.01 2.67 18.97
CA PHE A 7 3.57 3.03 17.61
C PHE A 7 2.08 3.37 17.59
N LYS A 8 1.73 4.35 16.77
CA LYS A 8 0.35 4.79 16.55
C LYS A 8 0.01 4.70 15.06
N MET A 9 -1.18 4.24 14.74
CA MET A 9 -1.75 4.36 13.40
C MET A 9 -2.61 5.61 13.32
N LEU A 10 -2.48 6.34 12.21
CA LEU A 10 -3.24 7.53 11.89
C LEU A 10 -3.84 7.40 10.50
N VAL A 11 -5.16 7.38 10.40
CA VAL A 11 -5.85 7.48 9.12
C VAL A 11 -5.72 8.94 8.64
N LEU A 12 -5.23 9.13 7.42
CA LEU A 12 -5.19 10.44 6.79
C LEU A 12 -6.60 10.84 6.36
N SER A 13 -7.01 12.04 6.76
CA SER A 13 -8.26 12.65 6.29
C SER A 13 -8.15 13.07 4.82
N HIS A 14 -9.31 13.37 4.21
CA HIS A 14 -9.37 13.92 2.85
C HIS A 14 -8.65 15.26 2.68
N ASP A 15 -8.41 16.00 3.76
CA ASP A 15 -7.61 17.24 3.73
C ASP A 15 -6.12 16.97 3.49
N GLY A 16 -5.75 15.68 3.43
CA GLY A 16 -4.43 15.23 3.03
C GLY A 16 -3.39 15.27 4.15
N ALA A 17 -2.15 14.97 3.76
CA ALA A 17 -0.99 15.05 4.62
C ALA A 17 -0.43 16.49 4.62
N HIS A 18 -0.06 17.01 5.78
CA HIS A 18 0.68 18.28 5.82
C HIS A 18 2.11 18.11 5.29
N ASP A 19 2.77 19.22 4.92
CA ASP A 19 4.06 19.21 4.20
C ASP A 19 5.14 18.31 4.82
N GLY A 20 5.25 18.27 6.14
CA GLY A 20 6.22 17.42 6.84
C GLY A 20 5.90 15.92 6.68
N GLN A 21 4.63 15.54 6.68
CA GLN A 21 4.20 14.16 6.44
C GLN A 21 4.40 13.78 4.97
N LEU A 22 4.05 14.67 4.02
CA LEU A 22 4.26 14.44 2.59
C LEU A 22 5.75 14.19 2.28
N GLN A 23 6.65 14.98 2.87
CA GLN A 23 8.08 14.78 2.69
C GLN A 23 8.52 13.39 3.19
N LYS A 24 8.07 13.01 4.39
CA LYS A 24 8.42 11.71 4.98
C LYS A 24 7.85 10.52 4.19
N ILE A 25 6.61 10.60 3.72
CA ILE A 25 6.00 9.58 2.86
C ILE A 25 6.81 9.45 1.57
N TYR A 26 7.15 10.58 0.94
CA TYR A 26 7.97 10.59 -0.27
C TYR A 26 9.33 9.93 -0.05
N ASP A 27 10.06 10.33 1.00
CA ASP A 27 11.38 9.77 1.34
C ASP A 27 11.30 8.26 1.61
N LEU A 28 10.29 7.80 2.36
CA LEU A 28 10.05 6.38 2.61
C LEU A 28 9.74 5.62 1.33
N ASN A 29 8.93 6.20 0.43
CA ASN A 29 8.64 5.60 -0.86
C ASN A 29 9.93 5.38 -1.66
N GLN A 30 10.73 6.43 -1.83
CA GLN A 30 11.96 6.37 -2.62
C GLN A 30 12.99 5.40 -2.01
N ALA A 31 13.06 5.30 -0.69
CA ALA A 31 13.93 4.35 0.00
C ALA A 31 13.49 2.87 -0.13
N ASN A 32 12.28 2.62 -0.64
CA ASN A 32 11.70 1.29 -0.85
C ASN A 32 11.51 0.94 -2.34
N THR A 33 12.08 1.71 -3.25
CA THR A 33 12.14 1.34 -4.67
C THR A 33 13.21 0.25 -4.91
N PRO A 34 13.03 -0.66 -5.86
CA PRO A 34 11.94 -0.77 -6.84
C PRO A 34 10.69 -1.51 -6.34
N GLU A 35 10.69 -2.09 -5.13
CA GLU A 35 9.56 -2.89 -4.61
C GLU A 35 8.26 -2.08 -4.51
N VAL A 36 8.40 -0.77 -4.28
CA VAL A 36 7.33 0.23 -4.40
C VAL A 36 7.66 1.10 -5.60
N GLY A 37 6.70 1.35 -6.47
CA GLY A 37 6.91 2.19 -7.65
C GLY A 37 7.46 3.57 -7.28
N SER A 38 8.48 4.04 -8.03
CA SER A 38 9.08 5.36 -7.80
C SER A 38 8.08 6.49 -8.00
N LEU A 39 8.23 7.55 -7.22
CA LEU A 39 7.47 8.79 -7.34
C LEU A 39 8.35 9.85 -8.03
N GLU A 40 7.82 10.50 -9.06
CA GLU A 40 8.54 11.55 -9.78
C GLU A 40 8.76 12.81 -8.92
N SER A 41 7.82 13.09 -8.02
CA SER A 41 7.83 14.29 -7.18
C SER A 41 6.83 14.18 -6.03
N LYS A 42 6.90 15.10 -5.07
CA LYS A 42 5.86 15.28 -4.04
C LYS A 42 4.49 15.62 -4.64
N LYS A 43 4.45 16.35 -5.76
CA LYS A 43 3.21 16.65 -6.49
C LYS A 43 2.56 15.37 -7.02
N HIS A 44 3.36 14.41 -7.50
CA HIS A 44 2.87 13.10 -7.89
C HIS A 44 2.26 12.35 -6.69
N LEU A 45 2.92 12.38 -5.53
CA LEU A 45 2.37 11.81 -4.29
C LEU A 45 1.05 12.47 -3.89
N THR A 46 0.96 13.80 -3.92
CA THR A 46 -0.28 14.53 -3.62
C THR A 46 -1.42 14.07 -4.52
N LYS A 47 -1.16 13.95 -5.83
CA LYS A 47 -2.16 13.43 -6.78
C LYS A 47 -2.60 12.00 -6.47
N LEU A 48 -1.68 11.13 -6.04
CA LEU A 48 -2.04 9.77 -5.62
C LEU A 48 -2.93 9.79 -4.38
N LEU A 49 -2.64 10.64 -3.41
CA LEU A 49 -3.47 10.80 -2.21
C LEU A 49 -4.85 11.34 -2.54
N GLU A 50 -4.98 12.25 -3.50
CA GLU A 50 -6.27 12.76 -4.00
C GLU A 50 -7.11 11.68 -4.68
N LEU A 51 -6.47 10.73 -5.38
CA LEU A 51 -7.13 9.61 -6.06
C LEU A 51 -7.44 8.44 -5.12
N SER A 52 -6.81 8.41 -3.95
CA SER A 52 -6.92 7.31 -3.00
C SER A 52 -8.22 7.39 -2.19
N ALA A 53 -8.62 6.25 -1.65
CA ALA A 53 -9.82 6.13 -0.82
C ALA A 53 -9.49 5.86 0.64
N TYR A 54 -8.36 5.23 0.92
CA TYR A 54 -7.94 4.90 2.28
C TYR A 54 -6.43 5.01 2.41
N ASN A 55 -5.97 5.83 3.35
CA ASN A 55 -4.55 6.06 3.61
C ASN A 55 -4.29 6.00 5.09
N LEU A 56 -3.20 5.33 5.46
CA LEU A 56 -2.83 5.17 6.86
C LEU A 56 -1.34 5.42 7.03
N LEU A 57 -0.99 6.16 8.09
CA LEU A 57 0.38 6.36 8.54
C LEU A 57 0.67 5.54 9.79
N ILE A 58 1.89 5.07 9.91
CA ILE A 58 2.45 4.58 11.16
C ILE A 58 3.38 5.65 11.72
N LEU A 59 3.15 6.02 12.96
CA LEU A 59 3.91 7.03 13.68
C LEU A 59 4.67 6.41 14.85
N LYS A 60 5.90 6.90 15.07
CA LYS A 60 6.64 6.74 16.32
C LYS A 60 6.86 8.13 16.91
N GLY A 61 6.10 8.46 17.97
CA GLY A 61 5.94 9.87 18.35
C GLY A 61 5.29 10.63 17.19
N ASP A 62 5.95 11.67 16.70
CA ASP A 62 5.50 12.47 15.55
C ASP A 62 6.18 12.07 14.23
N GLU A 63 7.10 11.10 14.27
CA GLU A 63 7.82 10.63 13.07
C GLU A 63 6.97 9.63 12.29
N VAL A 64 6.76 9.87 10.98
CA VAL A 64 6.18 8.90 10.04
C VAL A 64 7.24 7.85 9.73
N ILE A 65 6.97 6.59 10.10
CA ILE A 65 7.87 5.44 9.90
C ILE A 65 7.30 4.39 8.95
N GLY A 66 6.08 4.56 8.53
CA GLY A 66 5.43 3.70 7.55
C GLY A 66 4.14 4.31 7.03
N PHE A 67 3.67 3.83 5.88
CA PHE A 67 2.41 4.25 5.29
C PHE A 67 1.82 3.17 4.38
N ILE A 68 0.54 3.29 4.09
CA ILE A 68 -0.16 2.56 3.04
C ILE A 68 -1.10 3.51 2.29
N ILE A 69 -1.20 3.32 0.98
CA ILE A 69 -2.13 4.05 0.10
C ILE A 69 -2.99 3.02 -0.64
N CYS A 70 -4.30 3.17 -0.55
CA CYS A 70 -5.26 2.27 -1.16
C CYS A 70 -6.24 3.03 -2.05
N MET A 71 -6.58 2.43 -3.20
CA MET A 71 -7.56 2.92 -4.15
C MET A 71 -8.85 2.11 -4.05
N ARG A 72 -9.97 2.71 -4.43
CA ARG A 72 -11.25 2.01 -4.64
C ARG A 72 -11.50 1.85 -6.14
N GLU A 73 -12.47 1.02 -6.45
CA GLU A 73 -13.03 0.93 -7.80
C GLU A 73 -13.50 2.30 -8.29
N GLY A 74 -13.38 2.54 -9.60
CA GLY A 74 -13.83 3.80 -10.23
C GLY A 74 -12.85 4.97 -10.07
N SER A 75 -11.70 4.79 -9.42
CA SER A 75 -10.65 5.81 -9.38
C SER A 75 -10.07 6.03 -10.79
N ASP A 76 -9.79 7.29 -11.16
CA ASP A 76 -9.09 7.66 -12.40
C ASP A 76 -7.57 7.41 -12.27
N TYR A 77 -7.23 6.23 -11.76
CA TYR A 77 -5.86 5.82 -11.56
C TYR A 77 -5.31 5.08 -12.78
N GLY A 78 -4.25 5.63 -13.37
CA GLY A 78 -3.68 5.16 -14.64
C GLY A 78 -2.90 3.85 -14.59
N SER A 79 -2.66 3.27 -13.41
CA SER A 79 -1.85 2.05 -13.25
C SER A 79 -2.42 0.86 -14.01
N GLU A 80 -1.56 0.17 -14.78
CA GLU A 80 -1.93 -1.07 -15.48
C GLU A 80 -2.30 -2.20 -14.50
N ASN A 81 -1.66 -2.24 -13.33
CA ASN A 81 -1.96 -3.21 -12.28
C ASN A 81 -3.36 -2.94 -11.69
N TYR A 82 -3.68 -1.69 -11.37
CA TYR A 82 -5.02 -1.30 -10.93
C TYR A 82 -6.09 -1.63 -11.98
N LYS A 83 -5.82 -1.37 -13.27
CA LYS A 83 -6.73 -1.69 -14.38
C LYS A 83 -7.00 -3.18 -14.54
N PHE A 84 -6.03 -4.04 -14.19
CA PHE A 84 -6.25 -5.48 -14.18
C PHE A 84 -7.39 -5.86 -13.23
N PHE A 85 -7.40 -5.33 -12.02
CA PHE A 85 -8.46 -5.59 -11.04
C PHE A 85 -9.78 -4.91 -11.41
N SER A 86 -9.75 -3.69 -11.93
CA SER A 86 -10.95 -2.98 -12.39
C SER A 86 -11.72 -3.72 -13.48
N LYS A 87 -11.04 -4.52 -14.30
CA LYS A 87 -11.68 -5.37 -15.33
C LYS A 87 -12.32 -6.64 -14.74
N LYS A 88 -11.85 -7.10 -13.57
CA LYS A 88 -12.27 -8.37 -12.97
C LYS A 88 -13.26 -8.21 -11.82
N LEU A 89 -13.19 -7.10 -11.11
CA LEU A 89 -13.92 -6.87 -9.86
C LEU A 89 -14.81 -5.64 -9.98
N LYS A 90 -16.05 -5.77 -9.50
CA LYS A 90 -17.00 -4.65 -9.46
C LYS A 90 -16.72 -3.68 -8.31
N LYS A 91 -16.25 -4.22 -7.19
CA LYS A 91 -15.86 -3.49 -5.99
C LYS A 91 -14.60 -4.11 -5.42
N PHE A 92 -13.67 -3.32 -4.92
CA PHE A 92 -12.43 -3.80 -4.30
C PHE A 92 -11.71 -2.67 -3.56
N LEU A 93 -10.84 -3.05 -2.64
CA LEU A 93 -9.83 -2.17 -2.05
C LEU A 93 -8.47 -2.59 -2.61
N TYR A 94 -7.86 -1.74 -3.43
CA TYR A 94 -6.57 -2.01 -4.05
C TYR A 94 -5.45 -1.35 -3.27
N VAL A 95 -4.51 -2.14 -2.78
CA VAL A 95 -3.29 -1.65 -2.13
C VAL A 95 -2.31 -1.23 -3.22
N ASP A 96 -2.20 0.08 -3.47
CA ASP A 96 -1.28 0.62 -4.45
C ASP A 96 0.17 0.58 -3.95
N ARG A 97 0.38 0.97 -2.71
CA ARG A 97 1.71 0.97 -2.10
C ARG A 97 1.68 0.88 -0.59
N VAL A 98 2.65 0.18 -0.05
CA VAL A 98 2.92 0.09 1.38
C VAL A 98 4.43 0.12 1.60
N ALA A 99 4.89 0.96 2.52
CA ALA A 99 6.30 1.00 2.90
C ALA A 99 6.45 1.17 4.41
N ILE A 100 7.47 0.54 4.96
CA ILE A 100 7.89 0.65 6.37
C ILE A 100 9.38 0.91 6.37
N ASP A 101 9.83 1.88 7.16
CA ASP A 101 11.24 2.18 7.36
C ASP A 101 11.98 0.91 7.79
N LYS A 102 13.10 0.64 7.13
CA LYS A 102 13.92 -0.56 7.33
C LYS A 102 14.31 -0.79 8.78
N LYS A 103 14.47 0.30 9.56
CA LYS A 103 14.80 0.27 10.98
C LYS A 103 13.72 -0.34 11.86
N TYR A 104 12.46 -0.31 11.41
CA TYR A 104 11.28 -0.76 12.15
C TYR A 104 10.62 -2.00 11.55
N ARG A 105 11.29 -2.64 10.59
CA ARG A 105 10.80 -3.92 10.04
C ARG A 105 10.92 -5.02 11.11
N ARG A 106 10.09 -6.07 10.96
CA ARG A 106 9.98 -7.22 11.87
C ARG A 106 9.43 -6.89 13.27
N GLU A 107 8.88 -5.69 13.48
CA GLU A 107 8.16 -5.30 14.68
C GLU A 107 6.64 -5.55 14.59
N GLY A 108 6.18 -6.33 13.62
CA GLY A 108 4.76 -6.65 13.42
C GLY A 108 3.96 -5.55 12.73
N LEU A 109 4.60 -4.45 12.29
CA LEU A 109 3.91 -3.29 11.71
C LEU A 109 3.18 -3.62 10.42
N GLY A 110 3.77 -4.45 9.55
CA GLY A 110 3.10 -4.90 8.33
C GLY A 110 1.81 -5.64 8.63
N LYS A 111 1.84 -6.57 9.60
CA LYS A 111 0.63 -7.27 10.03
C LYS A 111 -0.41 -6.31 10.58
N ALA A 112 -0.02 -5.35 11.41
CA ALA A 112 -0.94 -4.37 11.98
C ALA A 112 -1.63 -3.50 10.91
N ILE A 113 -0.89 -3.06 9.87
CA ILE A 113 -1.47 -2.36 8.72
C ILE A 113 -2.52 -3.24 8.03
N TYR A 114 -2.20 -4.50 7.73
CA TYR A 114 -3.12 -5.39 7.04
C TYR A 114 -4.31 -5.80 7.90
N ASP A 115 -4.16 -5.97 9.21
CA ASP A 115 -5.28 -6.19 10.12
C ASP A 115 -6.27 -5.01 10.06
N ASP A 116 -5.76 -3.77 9.99
CA ASP A 116 -6.59 -2.57 9.84
C ASP A 116 -7.28 -2.51 8.47
N ILE A 117 -6.55 -2.79 7.39
CA ILE A 117 -7.10 -2.87 6.03
C ILE A 117 -8.18 -3.95 5.93
N PHE A 118 -8.00 -5.12 6.57
CA PHE A 118 -9.02 -6.17 6.60
C PHE A 118 -10.28 -5.70 7.33
N ASN A 119 -10.15 -4.96 8.42
CA ASN A 119 -11.29 -4.40 9.14
C ASN A 119 -12.02 -3.38 8.28
N GLU A 120 -11.31 -2.48 7.60
CA GLU A 120 -11.89 -1.49 6.70
C GLU A 120 -12.62 -2.17 5.52
N ALA A 121 -11.97 -3.09 4.84
CA ALA A 121 -12.55 -3.82 3.72
C ALA A 121 -13.81 -4.62 4.12
N LYS A 122 -13.83 -5.16 5.33
CA LYS A 122 -14.96 -5.93 5.87
C LYS A 122 -16.24 -5.09 6.04
N ILE A 123 -16.12 -3.78 6.29
CA ILE A 123 -17.27 -2.87 6.48
C ILE A 123 -18.19 -2.90 5.25
N GLU A 124 -17.59 -2.91 4.05
CA GLU A 124 -18.32 -2.96 2.78
C GLU A 124 -18.25 -4.32 2.07
N ASN A 125 -17.69 -5.33 2.72
CA ASN A 125 -17.45 -6.66 2.15
C ASN A 125 -16.65 -6.60 0.84
N LEU A 126 -15.51 -5.89 0.87
CA LEU A 126 -14.63 -5.69 -0.28
C LEU A 126 -13.54 -6.77 -0.34
N PRO A 127 -13.26 -7.35 -1.48
CA PRO A 127 -12.00 -8.04 -1.70
C PRO A 127 -10.84 -7.05 -1.67
N ILE A 128 -9.70 -7.48 -1.11
CA ILE A 128 -8.46 -6.72 -1.14
C ILE A 128 -7.62 -7.23 -2.29
N ALA A 129 -7.13 -6.33 -3.11
CA ALA A 129 -6.37 -6.59 -4.32
C ALA A 129 -5.00 -5.93 -4.24
N LEU A 130 -3.96 -6.59 -4.73
CA LEU A 130 -2.60 -6.04 -4.78
C LEU A 130 -1.73 -6.81 -5.79
N GLU A 131 -0.57 -6.27 -6.11
CA GLU A 131 0.48 -6.99 -6.81
C GLU A 131 1.78 -7.03 -6.01
N VAL A 132 2.62 -8.00 -6.32
CA VAL A 132 3.97 -8.15 -5.77
C VAL A 132 4.95 -8.44 -6.91
N ASN A 133 6.10 -7.77 -6.92
CA ASN A 133 7.15 -8.02 -7.90
C ASN A 133 7.67 -9.45 -7.83
N THR A 134 7.73 -10.10 -8.99
CA THR A 134 8.33 -11.43 -9.19
C THR A 134 9.64 -11.36 -9.96
N GLU A 135 9.89 -10.26 -10.68
CA GLU A 135 11.15 -9.95 -11.37
C GLU A 135 11.38 -8.42 -11.33
N PRO A 136 12.40 -7.91 -10.65
CA PRO A 136 13.20 -8.61 -9.63
C PRO A 136 12.32 -9.13 -8.49
N VAL A 137 12.65 -10.29 -7.94
CA VAL A 137 11.80 -10.97 -6.96
C VAL A 137 11.78 -10.26 -5.61
N ASN A 138 10.58 -9.96 -5.11
CA ASN A 138 10.34 -9.51 -3.73
C ASN A 138 9.88 -10.68 -2.85
N GLN A 139 10.78 -11.63 -2.58
CA GLN A 139 10.46 -12.83 -1.83
C GLN A 139 9.87 -12.56 -0.43
N PRO A 140 10.37 -11.55 0.33
CA PRO A 140 9.75 -11.22 1.63
C PRO A 140 8.27 -10.85 1.51
N SER A 141 7.90 -10.08 0.49
CA SER A 141 6.51 -9.67 0.25
C SER A 141 5.65 -10.84 -0.20
N LEU A 142 6.15 -11.69 -1.11
CA LEU A 142 5.44 -12.91 -1.53
C LEU A 142 5.12 -13.80 -0.33
N ASN A 143 6.11 -14.11 0.50
CA ASN A 143 5.93 -14.94 1.69
C ASN A 143 4.99 -14.30 2.71
N PHE A 144 5.01 -12.97 2.84
CA PHE A 144 4.14 -12.24 3.74
C PHE A 144 2.68 -12.35 3.30
N HIS A 145 2.37 -12.09 2.03
CA HIS A 145 1.00 -12.13 1.52
C HIS A 145 0.44 -13.56 1.49
N GLU A 146 1.26 -14.56 1.18
CA GLU A 146 0.86 -15.97 1.30
C GLU A 146 0.44 -16.31 2.74
N LYS A 147 1.26 -15.94 3.74
CA LYS A 147 0.94 -16.13 5.17
C LYS A 147 -0.29 -15.36 5.61
N MET A 148 -0.57 -14.21 5.01
CA MET A 148 -1.77 -13.41 5.27
C MET A 148 -3.01 -14.01 4.59
N GLY A 149 -2.87 -15.08 3.80
CA GLY A 149 -3.96 -15.81 3.14
C GLY A 149 -4.45 -15.13 1.86
N PHE A 150 -3.57 -14.47 1.13
CA PHE A 150 -3.85 -13.99 -0.22
C PHE A 150 -3.66 -15.10 -1.25
N ASP A 151 -4.57 -15.17 -2.21
CA ASP A 151 -4.51 -16.10 -3.34
C ASP A 151 -3.99 -15.39 -4.59
N GLN A 152 -3.06 -16.02 -5.30
CA GLN A 152 -2.59 -15.53 -6.59
C GLN A 152 -3.63 -15.80 -7.67
N ILE A 153 -4.04 -14.76 -8.41
CA ILE A 153 -5.07 -14.84 -9.45
C ILE A 153 -4.56 -14.51 -10.86
N GLY A 154 -3.29 -14.20 -10.99
CA GLY A 154 -2.68 -13.87 -12.27
C GLY A 154 -1.26 -13.37 -12.13
N ALA A 155 -0.66 -13.04 -13.26
CA ALA A 155 0.65 -12.42 -13.36
C ALA A 155 0.73 -11.56 -14.62
N LYS A 156 1.70 -10.64 -14.65
CA LYS A 156 1.99 -9.81 -15.84
C LYS A 156 3.48 -9.55 -15.93
N GLU A 157 4.00 -9.66 -17.15
CA GLU A 157 5.33 -9.23 -17.52
C GLU A 157 5.27 -7.84 -18.16
N PHE A 158 6.14 -6.95 -17.70
CA PHE A 158 6.40 -5.64 -18.28
C PHE A 158 7.80 -5.67 -18.92
N ALA A 159 8.18 -4.59 -19.59
CA ALA A 159 9.48 -4.52 -20.26
C ALA A 159 10.68 -4.59 -19.29
N ASP A 160 10.51 -4.13 -18.05
CA ASP A 160 11.56 -3.94 -17.05
C ASP A 160 11.32 -4.70 -15.74
N HIS A 161 10.14 -5.29 -15.55
CA HIS A 161 9.78 -6.05 -14.34
C HIS A 161 8.61 -7.00 -14.58
N SER A 162 8.34 -7.88 -13.62
CA SER A 162 7.16 -8.75 -13.63
C SER A 162 6.47 -8.72 -12.26
N VAL A 163 5.16 -8.94 -12.27
CA VAL A 163 4.35 -8.97 -11.05
C VAL A 163 3.43 -10.19 -11.00
N ALA A 164 3.10 -10.64 -9.80
CA ALA A 164 1.97 -11.52 -9.54
C ALA A 164 0.82 -10.72 -8.90
N TYR A 165 -0.40 -11.03 -9.29
CA TYR A 165 -1.63 -10.41 -8.79
C TYR A 165 -2.28 -11.28 -7.73
N PHE A 166 -2.63 -10.67 -6.60
CA PHE A 166 -3.19 -11.33 -5.44
C PHE A 166 -4.54 -10.74 -5.04
N ILE A 167 -5.38 -11.59 -4.42
CA ILE A 167 -6.68 -11.20 -3.87
C ILE A 167 -6.93 -11.91 -2.54
N LYS A 168 -7.67 -11.26 -1.66
CA LYS A 168 -8.21 -11.86 -0.44
C LYS A 168 -9.59 -11.29 -0.12
#